data_89bebf30007bbc4abe015927e6f9482e
#
_entry.id   89bebf30007bbc4abe015927e6f9482e
#
_cell.length_a   1.000
_cell.length_b   1.000
_cell.length_c   1.000
_cell.angle_alpha   90.00
_cell.angle_beta   90.00
_cell.angle_gamma   90.00
#
_symmetry.space_group_name_H-M   'P 1'
#
loop_
_entity.id
_entity.type
_entity.pdbx_description
1 polymer ?
#
loop_
_entity_poly.entity_id
_entity_poly.type
_entity_poly.pdbx_seq_one_letter_code
_entity_poly.pdbx_strand_id
1 'polypeptide(L)'
;MQLWKGRFKKELSKTTNDFNSSISFDSRMYKEDIEGSIAHATMLGRCGIIKEEEANDIVKGLKGILADIENGTLHIDMEAEDIHTFIEGELTKRIGDNGKRLHTSRSRNDQVAVDIKLYLKKEVVNVKNLVVGLIKVIADKAEKYSETVMPGYTHLQRAQPITFGHHLLAYGEMLLRDVSRLEDCLKRMDEMPLGSCALAGTTYPIDRTITAELLGFDRITNNSLDGVSDRDYCIEFASVLSIIMVHLSRFSEEIIMWCSWEFKFIELDDAFSTGSSIMPQKKNPDIAELVRGKSGRVFGDNMTLLTIMKGTALAYNKDMQEDKEAIFDALDTVKMCLTAFTPMLDTMRVIPENMRKAAAGGFINATQCADVVTKNGVPFRDAYKATGELVARCIELGTDLENLPMDEYKKVCDVFNDDVYSAISLERCTNERTVFGGPASANVKTQAKRVAEIAEKL
;
A
#
# COMPACT_ATOMS: atom_id res chain seq x y z
N MET A 1 -9.72 27.66 -25.40
CA MET A 1 -8.92 28.27 -26.50
C MET A 1 -7.95 27.20 -26.98
N GLN A 2 -7.91 26.86 -28.29
CA GLN A 2 -6.99 25.82 -28.79
C GLN A 2 -5.63 26.48 -29.07
N LEU A 3 -4.63 26.17 -28.27
CA LEU A 3 -3.28 26.77 -28.36
C LEU A 3 -2.47 26.33 -29.61
N TRP A 4 -2.88 25.23 -30.27
CA TRP A 4 -2.19 24.60 -31.40
C TRP A 4 -2.82 24.88 -32.79
N LYS A 5 -3.75 25.84 -32.91
CA LYS A 5 -4.56 26.12 -34.12
C LYS A 5 -3.75 26.58 -35.36
N GLY A 6 -2.44 26.82 -35.26
CA GLY A 6 -1.58 27.52 -36.26
C GLY A 6 -1.87 27.22 -37.74
N ARG A 7 -1.80 25.96 -38.20
CA ARG A 7 -2.04 25.57 -39.61
C ARG A 7 -3.43 25.05 -39.91
N PHE A 8 -4.25 24.78 -38.89
CA PHE A 8 -5.56 24.16 -39.08
C PHE A 8 -6.63 25.19 -39.46
N LYS A 9 -7.41 24.88 -40.50
CA LYS A 9 -8.43 25.76 -41.06
C LYS A 9 -9.85 25.47 -40.51
N LYS A 10 -10.03 24.32 -39.85
CA LYS A 10 -11.32 23.89 -39.26
C LYS A 10 -11.17 23.75 -37.75
N GLU A 11 -12.24 23.94 -37.04
CA GLU A 11 -12.35 23.59 -35.62
C GLU A 11 -12.51 22.10 -35.46
N LEU A 12 -12.09 21.55 -34.32
CA LEU A 12 -12.39 20.18 -33.96
C LEU A 12 -13.90 19.99 -33.83
N SER A 13 -14.39 18.82 -34.24
CA SER A 13 -15.76 18.43 -33.89
C SER A 13 -15.90 18.28 -32.38
N LYS A 14 -17.10 18.50 -31.87
CA LYS A 14 -17.37 18.30 -30.44
C LYS A 14 -16.96 16.90 -29.97
N THR A 15 -17.33 15.85 -30.72
CA THR A 15 -16.96 14.47 -30.42
C THR A 15 -15.44 14.26 -30.34
N THR A 16 -14.67 14.89 -31.25
CA THR A 16 -13.22 14.79 -31.21
C THR A 16 -12.62 15.53 -30.00
N ASN A 17 -13.19 16.67 -29.64
CA ASN A 17 -12.78 17.42 -28.46
C ASN A 17 -13.06 16.62 -27.18
N ASP A 18 -14.26 16.11 -27.04
CA ASP A 18 -14.70 15.32 -25.87
C ASP A 18 -13.84 14.05 -25.74
N PHE A 19 -13.50 13.38 -26.86
CA PHE A 19 -12.66 12.20 -26.86
C PHE A 19 -11.20 12.46 -26.47
N ASN A 20 -10.69 13.65 -26.79
CA ASN A 20 -9.30 14.03 -26.49
C ASN A 20 -9.14 14.70 -25.11
N SER A 21 -10.20 15.19 -24.50
CA SER A 21 -10.16 15.93 -23.25
C SER A 21 -9.71 15.05 -22.09
N SER A 22 -8.86 15.59 -21.22
CA SER A 22 -8.39 14.94 -19.99
C SER A 22 -8.74 15.70 -18.72
N ILE A 23 -9.41 16.86 -18.83
CA ILE A 23 -9.73 17.72 -17.70
C ILE A 23 -10.48 17.00 -16.57
N SER A 24 -11.30 16.00 -16.90
CA SER A 24 -12.10 15.24 -15.93
C SER A 24 -11.26 14.49 -14.89
N PHE A 25 -10.04 14.12 -15.24
CA PHE A 25 -9.12 13.40 -14.34
C PHE A 25 -7.82 14.16 -14.06
N ASP A 26 -7.30 14.97 -14.99
CA ASP A 26 -6.05 15.70 -14.78
C ASP A 26 -6.22 17.00 -13.97
N SER A 27 -7.46 17.50 -13.84
CA SER A 27 -7.78 18.66 -13.00
C SER A 27 -7.27 18.52 -11.56
N ARG A 28 -7.11 17.31 -11.06
CA ARG A 28 -6.57 17.06 -9.72
C ARG A 28 -5.10 17.46 -9.54
N MET A 29 -4.37 17.61 -10.65
CA MET A 29 -2.95 18.03 -10.65
C MET A 29 -2.77 19.56 -10.79
N TYR A 30 -3.81 20.36 -10.59
CA TYR A 30 -3.72 21.82 -10.74
C TYR A 30 -2.61 22.47 -9.91
N LYS A 31 -2.31 21.90 -8.73
CA LYS A 31 -1.21 22.39 -7.86
C LYS A 31 0.14 22.12 -8.49
N GLU A 32 0.33 20.93 -8.97
CA GLU A 32 1.58 20.46 -9.57
C GLU A 32 1.87 21.21 -10.87
N ASP A 33 0.86 21.44 -11.71
CA ASP A 33 1.00 22.25 -12.91
C ASP A 33 1.40 23.70 -12.60
N ILE A 34 0.79 24.29 -11.58
CA ILE A 34 1.13 25.66 -11.14
C ILE A 34 2.54 25.69 -10.53
N GLU A 35 2.92 24.72 -9.70
CA GLU A 35 4.25 24.61 -9.10
C GLU A 35 5.33 24.45 -10.20
N GLY A 36 5.12 23.54 -11.15
CA GLY A 36 5.98 23.32 -12.30
C GLY A 36 6.12 24.58 -13.17
N SER A 37 5.01 25.27 -13.42
CA SER A 37 4.97 26.51 -14.19
C SER A 37 5.68 27.67 -13.48
N ILE A 38 5.56 27.79 -12.16
CA ILE A 38 6.28 28.80 -11.35
C ILE A 38 7.79 28.55 -11.43
N ALA A 39 8.23 27.30 -11.26
CA ALA A 39 9.65 26.95 -11.35
C ALA A 39 10.21 27.23 -12.74
N HIS A 40 9.46 26.88 -13.79
CA HIS A 40 9.84 27.17 -15.19
C HIS A 40 9.96 28.65 -15.47
N ALA A 41 8.96 29.46 -15.12
CA ALA A 41 9.01 30.90 -15.32
C ALA A 41 10.17 31.56 -14.56
N THR A 42 10.43 31.12 -13.33
CA THR A 42 11.55 31.58 -12.52
C THR A 42 12.90 31.27 -13.20
N MET A 43 13.05 30.07 -13.73
CA MET A 43 14.23 29.67 -14.47
C MET A 43 14.41 30.51 -15.74
N LEU A 44 13.35 30.74 -16.53
CA LEU A 44 13.40 31.57 -17.72
C LEU A 44 13.89 33.00 -17.42
N GLY A 45 13.40 33.61 -16.33
CA GLY A 45 13.85 34.92 -15.86
C GLY A 45 15.32 34.91 -15.42
N ARG A 46 15.73 33.95 -14.59
CA ARG A 46 17.12 33.80 -14.11
C ARG A 46 18.12 33.55 -15.23
N CYS A 47 17.72 32.84 -16.28
CA CYS A 47 18.55 32.60 -17.49
C CYS A 47 18.50 33.76 -18.49
N GLY A 48 17.75 34.84 -18.25
CA GLY A 48 17.62 35.97 -19.14
C GLY A 48 16.90 35.69 -20.46
N ILE A 49 16.11 34.60 -20.51
CA ILE A 49 15.33 34.22 -21.71
C ILE A 49 14.10 35.12 -21.85
N ILE A 50 13.50 35.48 -20.74
CA ILE A 50 12.49 36.53 -20.60
C ILE A 50 12.97 37.53 -19.57
N LYS A 51 12.38 38.73 -19.56
CA LYS A 51 12.76 39.76 -18.59
C LYS A 51 12.34 39.31 -17.16
N GLU A 52 13.12 39.72 -16.18
CA GLU A 52 12.83 39.42 -14.78
C GLU A 52 11.42 39.91 -14.33
N GLU A 53 11.03 41.10 -14.81
CA GLU A 53 9.70 41.67 -14.54
C GLU A 53 8.58 40.76 -15.13
N GLU A 54 8.77 40.26 -16.36
CA GLU A 54 7.82 39.35 -17.02
C GLU A 54 7.72 38.02 -16.26
N ALA A 55 8.84 37.46 -15.78
CA ALA A 55 8.87 36.27 -14.97
C ALA A 55 8.12 36.48 -13.63
N ASN A 56 8.36 37.63 -12.98
CA ASN A 56 7.67 37.95 -11.72
C ASN A 56 6.16 38.14 -11.90
N ASP A 57 5.72 38.76 -13.00
CA ASP A 57 4.29 38.86 -13.32
C ASP A 57 3.65 37.50 -13.52
N ILE A 58 4.32 36.57 -14.21
CA ILE A 58 3.85 35.19 -14.41
C ILE A 58 3.73 34.48 -13.07
N VAL A 59 4.78 34.52 -12.25
CA VAL A 59 4.79 33.87 -10.92
C VAL A 59 3.70 34.43 -10.04
N LYS A 60 3.49 35.75 -10.01
CA LYS A 60 2.42 36.39 -9.24
C LYS A 60 1.02 35.98 -9.74
N GLY A 61 0.86 35.94 -11.07
CA GLY A 61 -0.41 35.51 -11.70
C GLY A 61 -0.75 34.07 -11.35
N LEU A 62 0.22 33.14 -11.44
CA LEU A 62 0.05 31.73 -11.10
C LEU A 62 -0.27 31.52 -9.62
N LYS A 63 0.41 32.21 -8.70
CA LYS A 63 0.09 32.18 -7.27
C LYS A 63 -1.32 32.69 -6.98
N GLY A 64 -1.77 33.72 -7.73
CA GLY A 64 -3.13 34.22 -7.63
C GLY A 64 -4.16 33.21 -8.12
N ILE A 65 -3.88 32.49 -9.22
CA ILE A 65 -4.76 31.40 -9.70
C ILE A 65 -4.87 30.29 -8.67
N LEU A 66 -3.73 29.86 -8.11
CA LEU A 66 -3.73 28.83 -7.06
C LEU A 66 -4.59 29.23 -5.86
N ALA A 67 -4.39 30.44 -5.36
CA ALA A 67 -5.17 30.97 -4.22
C ALA A 67 -6.67 31.01 -4.52
N ASP A 68 -7.06 31.42 -5.73
CA ASP A 68 -8.45 31.55 -6.13
C ASP A 68 -9.13 30.17 -6.34
N ILE A 69 -8.40 29.16 -6.80
CA ILE A 69 -8.91 27.79 -6.86
C ILE A 69 -9.09 27.23 -5.43
N GLU A 70 -8.08 27.41 -4.57
CA GLU A 70 -8.11 26.88 -3.20
C GLU A 70 -9.19 27.51 -2.31
N ASN A 71 -9.48 28.80 -2.50
CA ASN A 71 -10.54 29.48 -1.76
C ASN A 71 -11.92 29.39 -2.44
N GLY A 72 -12.02 28.72 -3.59
CA GLY A 72 -13.28 28.48 -4.30
C GLY A 72 -13.81 29.68 -5.10
N THR A 73 -13.03 30.73 -5.29
CA THR A 73 -13.43 31.90 -6.12
C THR A 73 -13.23 31.67 -7.61
N LEU A 74 -12.35 30.75 -7.97
CA LEU A 74 -12.15 30.28 -9.34
C LEU A 74 -12.46 28.80 -9.44
N HIS A 75 -13.44 28.44 -10.27
CA HIS A 75 -13.78 27.05 -10.58
C HIS A 75 -13.05 26.60 -11.84
N ILE A 76 -12.51 25.41 -11.84
CA ILE A 76 -11.91 24.79 -13.03
C ILE A 76 -13.01 24.54 -14.05
N ASP A 77 -12.79 25.05 -15.27
CA ASP A 77 -13.72 24.88 -16.37
C ASP A 77 -13.59 23.46 -16.96
N MET A 78 -14.59 22.63 -16.71
CA MET A 78 -14.62 21.23 -17.16
C MET A 78 -14.87 21.08 -18.68
N GLU A 79 -15.07 22.19 -19.43
CA GLU A 79 -15.11 22.23 -20.89
C GLU A 79 -13.72 22.48 -21.49
N ALA A 80 -12.70 22.71 -20.67
CA ALA A 80 -11.31 22.84 -21.13
C ALA A 80 -10.77 21.51 -21.67
N GLU A 81 -9.74 21.55 -22.51
CA GLU A 81 -9.09 20.35 -23.04
C GLU A 81 -8.35 19.58 -21.93
N ASP A 82 -7.55 20.30 -21.15
CA ASP A 82 -6.76 19.81 -20.01
C ASP A 82 -6.54 20.91 -18.97
N ILE A 83 -6.04 20.54 -17.81
CA ILE A 83 -5.73 21.47 -16.71
C ILE A 83 -4.68 22.52 -17.11
N HIS A 84 -3.74 22.15 -17.92
CA HIS A 84 -2.65 23.02 -18.38
C HIS A 84 -3.19 24.14 -19.26
N THR A 85 -4.07 23.81 -20.21
CA THR A 85 -4.76 24.79 -21.09
C THR A 85 -5.64 25.73 -20.27
N PHE A 86 -6.33 25.22 -19.26
CA PHE A 86 -7.14 26.03 -18.34
C PHE A 86 -6.26 27.06 -17.60
N ILE A 87 -5.17 26.63 -16.96
CA ILE A 87 -4.28 27.49 -16.18
C ILE A 87 -3.59 28.54 -17.06
N GLU A 88 -3.05 28.13 -18.22
CA GLU A 88 -2.41 29.06 -19.17
C GLU A 88 -3.42 30.08 -19.72
N GLY A 89 -4.65 29.66 -19.97
CA GLY A 89 -5.74 30.51 -20.38
C GLY A 89 -6.10 31.57 -19.34
N GLU A 90 -6.27 31.14 -18.08
CA GLU A 90 -6.54 32.03 -16.94
C GLU A 90 -5.39 33.00 -16.67
N LEU A 91 -4.16 32.52 -16.75
CA LEU A 91 -2.98 33.38 -16.63
C LEU A 91 -2.96 34.47 -17.69
N THR A 92 -3.21 34.10 -18.97
CA THR A 92 -3.24 35.06 -20.09
C THR A 92 -4.37 36.06 -19.93
N LYS A 93 -5.55 35.68 -19.42
CA LYS A 93 -6.63 36.64 -19.12
C LYS A 93 -6.20 37.65 -18.05
N ARG A 94 -5.41 37.25 -17.05
CA ARG A 94 -4.99 38.12 -15.94
C ARG A 94 -3.88 39.07 -16.27
N ILE A 95 -2.88 38.60 -17.00
CA ILE A 95 -1.62 39.38 -17.22
C ILE A 95 -1.32 39.66 -18.70
N GLY A 96 -2.24 39.31 -19.62
CA GLY A 96 -2.12 39.62 -21.03
C GLY A 96 -0.92 38.89 -21.71
N ASP A 97 -0.16 39.62 -22.53
CA ASP A 97 0.93 39.03 -23.33
C ASP A 97 2.06 38.44 -22.50
N ASN A 98 2.27 38.88 -21.26
CA ASN A 98 3.24 38.27 -20.38
C ASN A 98 2.89 36.81 -20.08
N GLY A 99 1.57 36.49 -19.95
CA GLY A 99 1.12 35.11 -19.73
C GLY A 99 1.47 34.16 -20.87
N LYS A 100 1.46 34.63 -22.11
CA LYS A 100 1.84 33.85 -23.30
C LYS A 100 3.32 33.44 -23.33
N ARG A 101 4.19 34.12 -22.57
CA ARG A 101 5.62 33.81 -22.48
C ARG A 101 5.91 32.57 -21.63
N LEU A 102 4.95 32.13 -20.81
CA LEU A 102 5.09 30.94 -19.94
C LEU A 102 5.48 29.69 -20.74
N HIS A 103 4.98 29.56 -22.00
CA HIS A 103 5.24 28.38 -22.83
C HIS A 103 6.61 28.41 -23.54
N THR A 104 7.40 29.50 -23.38
CA THR A 104 8.72 29.62 -23.98
C THR A 104 9.62 28.46 -23.50
N SER A 105 10.26 27.75 -24.45
CA SER A 105 11.17 26.63 -24.12
C SER A 105 10.55 25.51 -23.33
N ARG A 106 9.23 25.24 -23.51
CA ARG A 106 8.50 24.16 -22.88
C ARG A 106 7.57 23.48 -23.90
N SER A 107 7.33 22.20 -23.72
CA SER A 107 6.30 21.43 -24.41
C SER A 107 5.27 20.93 -23.44
N ARG A 108 4.07 20.62 -23.93
CA ARG A 108 3.07 19.88 -23.16
C ARG A 108 3.63 18.54 -22.65
N ASN A 109 4.53 17.89 -23.41
CA ASN A 109 5.09 16.59 -23.09
C ASN A 109 5.93 16.60 -21.80
N ASP A 110 6.88 17.53 -21.64
CA ASP A 110 7.68 17.62 -20.42
C ASP A 110 6.91 18.27 -19.26
N GLN A 111 5.92 19.11 -19.53
CA GLN A 111 5.00 19.66 -18.54
C GLN A 111 4.16 18.57 -17.90
N VAL A 112 3.47 17.73 -18.67
CA VAL A 112 2.69 16.61 -18.14
C VAL A 112 3.57 15.61 -17.39
N ALA A 113 4.79 15.35 -17.90
CA ALA A 113 5.73 14.43 -17.25
C ALA A 113 6.20 14.93 -15.87
N VAL A 114 6.43 16.23 -15.70
CA VAL A 114 6.79 16.75 -14.36
C VAL A 114 5.61 16.78 -13.41
N ASP A 115 4.42 17.12 -13.90
CA ASP A 115 3.23 17.26 -13.05
C ASP A 115 2.82 15.92 -12.43
N ILE A 116 2.78 14.86 -13.24
CA ILE A 116 2.46 13.52 -12.71
C ILE A 116 3.55 13.01 -11.75
N LYS A 117 4.83 13.28 -12.01
CA LYS A 117 5.91 12.94 -11.08
C LYS A 117 5.78 13.70 -9.76
N LEU A 118 5.53 15.00 -9.79
CA LEU A 118 5.30 15.81 -8.58
C LEU A 118 4.11 15.30 -7.76
N TYR A 119 3.00 15.00 -8.45
CA TYR A 119 1.81 14.46 -7.82
C TYR A 119 2.10 13.10 -7.16
N LEU A 120 2.68 12.16 -7.90
CA LEU A 120 2.94 10.83 -7.37
C LEU A 120 4.01 10.79 -6.28
N LYS A 121 5.04 11.66 -6.32
CA LYS A 121 6.01 11.81 -5.20
C LYS A 121 5.29 12.12 -3.88
N LYS A 122 4.33 13.04 -3.88
CA LYS A 122 3.52 13.38 -2.70
C LYS A 122 2.65 12.20 -2.26
N GLU A 123 2.04 11.52 -3.21
CA GLU A 123 1.13 10.41 -2.95
C GLU A 123 1.85 9.14 -2.46
N VAL A 124 3.06 8.85 -2.92
CA VAL A 124 3.90 7.77 -2.35
C VAL A 124 4.14 7.99 -0.86
N VAL A 125 4.43 9.24 -0.46
CA VAL A 125 4.61 9.60 0.97
C VAL A 125 3.30 9.44 1.73
N ASN A 126 2.17 9.86 1.14
CA ASN A 126 0.85 9.70 1.76
C ASN A 126 0.49 8.22 1.99
N VAL A 127 0.70 7.36 0.99
CA VAL A 127 0.48 5.91 1.13
C VAL A 127 1.43 5.32 2.17
N LYS A 128 2.71 5.72 2.17
CA LYS A 128 3.69 5.29 3.19
C LYS A 128 3.17 5.59 4.60
N ASN A 129 2.68 6.80 4.84
CA ASN A 129 2.16 7.21 6.15
C ASN A 129 0.94 6.37 6.56
N LEU A 130 0.04 6.02 5.64
CA LEU A 130 -1.10 5.15 5.92
C LEU A 130 -0.65 3.72 6.27
N VAL A 131 0.32 3.17 5.55
CA VAL A 131 0.90 1.85 5.86
C VAL A 131 1.60 1.86 7.22
N VAL A 132 2.36 2.91 7.53
CA VAL A 132 3.00 3.09 8.85
C VAL A 132 1.96 3.17 9.97
N GLY A 133 0.84 3.85 9.74
CA GLY A 133 -0.28 3.88 10.69
C GLY A 133 -0.83 2.49 10.99
N LEU A 134 -1.01 1.66 9.98
CA LEU A 134 -1.45 0.27 10.15
C LEU A 134 -0.40 -0.58 10.88
N ILE A 135 0.89 -0.40 10.59
CA ILE A 135 1.99 -1.09 11.28
C ILE A 135 1.97 -0.79 12.79
N LYS A 136 1.74 0.47 13.18
CA LYS A 136 1.64 0.86 14.60
C LYS A 136 0.50 0.13 15.31
N VAL A 137 -0.69 0.10 14.71
CA VAL A 137 -1.83 -0.65 15.26
C VAL A 137 -1.52 -2.15 15.42
N ILE A 138 -0.84 -2.75 14.43
CA ILE A 138 -0.42 -4.15 14.49
C ILE A 138 0.57 -4.37 15.64
N ALA A 139 1.57 -3.50 15.81
CA ALA A 139 2.56 -3.61 16.87
C ALA A 139 1.93 -3.54 18.26
N ASP A 140 1.05 -2.56 18.49
CA ASP A 140 0.33 -2.38 19.75
C ASP A 140 -0.53 -3.61 20.11
N LYS A 141 -1.30 -4.10 19.14
CA LYS A 141 -2.09 -5.32 19.34
C LYS A 141 -1.24 -6.56 19.55
N ALA A 142 -0.13 -6.68 18.83
CA ALA A 142 0.77 -7.81 18.98
C ALA A 142 1.41 -7.85 20.37
N GLU A 143 1.81 -6.72 20.93
CA GLU A 143 2.31 -6.63 22.30
C GLU A 143 1.22 -7.00 23.30
N LYS A 144 0.02 -6.42 23.16
CA LYS A 144 -1.15 -6.68 24.02
C LYS A 144 -1.54 -8.17 24.06
N TYR A 145 -1.50 -8.85 22.91
CA TYR A 145 -1.91 -10.24 22.77
C TYR A 145 -0.74 -11.22 22.61
N SER A 146 0.44 -10.83 23.10
CA SER A 146 1.67 -11.62 23.06
C SER A 146 1.59 -12.95 23.83
N GLU A 147 0.65 -13.09 24.76
CA GLU A 147 0.42 -14.30 25.59
C GLU A 147 -0.87 -15.03 25.17
N THR A 148 -1.65 -14.51 24.25
CA THR A 148 -2.90 -15.10 23.80
C THR A 148 -2.64 -16.30 22.89
N VAL A 149 -2.77 -17.49 23.42
CA VAL A 149 -2.56 -18.74 22.68
C VAL A 149 -3.66 -18.95 21.66
N MET A 150 -3.28 -19.26 20.41
CA MET A 150 -4.17 -19.67 19.33
C MET A 150 -3.58 -20.83 18.54
N PRO A 151 -4.40 -21.59 17.79
CA PRO A 151 -3.84 -22.57 16.84
C PRO A 151 -3.21 -21.85 15.65
N GLY A 152 -1.98 -22.20 15.32
CA GLY A 152 -1.39 -21.92 14.03
C GLY A 152 -1.86 -22.94 13.00
N TYR A 153 -2.05 -22.48 11.75
CA TYR A 153 -2.61 -23.28 10.67
C TYR A 153 -1.62 -23.50 9.54
N THR A 154 -1.61 -24.71 9.00
CA THR A 154 -1.08 -25.04 7.66
C THR A 154 -2.15 -25.83 6.93
N HIS A 155 -2.35 -25.59 5.62
CA HIS A 155 -3.42 -26.22 4.83
C HIS A 155 -4.83 -26.04 5.44
N LEU A 156 -5.06 -24.93 6.18
CA LEU A 156 -6.25 -24.68 7.00
C LEU A 156 -6.53 -25.79 8.06
N GLN A 157 -5.52 -26.61 8.36
CA GLN A 157 -5.55 -27.58 9.45
C GLN A 157 -4.77 -27.01 10.65
N ARG A 158 -5.26 -27.30 11.87
CA ARG A 158 -4.56 -26.93 13.10
C ARG A 158 -3.22 -27.66 13.14
N ALA A 159 -2.13 -26.90 13.30
CA ALA A 159 -0.77 -27.43 13.18
C ALA A 159 -0.01 -27.38 14.51
N GLN A 160 0.30 -26.19 14.97
CA GLN A 160 1.07 -25.97 16.20
C GLN A 160 0.53 -24.76 16.98
N PRO A 161 0.67 -24.72 18.32
CA PRO A 161 0.27 -23.55 19.09
C PRO A 161 1.21 -22.38 18.83
N ILE A 162 0.62 -21.21 18.62
CA ILE A 162 1.29 -19.91 18.50
C ILE A 162 0.58 -18.90 19.38
N THR A 163 1.04 -17.64 19.39
CA THR A 163 0.27 -16.55 20.00
C THR A 163 -0.38 -15.67 18.93
N PHE A 164 -1.50 -15.04 19.29
CA PHE A 164 -2.16 -14.09 18.38
C PHE A 164 -1.25 -12.90 18.05
N GLY A 165 -0.46 -12.42 19.02
CA GLY A 165 0.54 -11.39 18.78
C GLY A 165 1.58 -11.82 17.76
N HIS A 166 2.06 -13.07 17.82
CA HIS A 166 2.98 -13.61 16.82
C HIS A 166 2.39 -13.63 15.41
N HIS A 167 1.13 -14.03 15.29
CA HIS A 167 0.41 -14.04 14.01
C HIS A 167 0.29 -12.65 13.41
N LEU A 168 -0.11 -11.65 14.22
CA LEU A 168 -0.25 -10.26 13.77
C LEU A 168 1.09 -9.68 13.27
N LEU A 169 2.20 -9.98 13.96
CA LEU A 169 3.53 -9.50 13.55
C LEU A 169 3.96 -10.01 12.17
N ALA A 170 3.46 -11.14 11.70
CA ALA A 170 3.74 -11.60 10.34
C ALA A 170 3.22 -10.58 9.30
N TYR A 171 2.06 -9.97 9.52
CA TYR A 171 1.57 -8.86 8.69
C TYR A 171 2.38 -7.58 8.89
N GLY A 172 2.81 -7.30 10.12
CA GLY A 172 3.73 -6.19 10.38
C GLY A 172 5.01 -6.27 9.54
N GLU A 173 5.62 -7.46 9.46
CA GLU A 173 6.82 -7.69 8.63
C GLU A 173 6.54 -7.56 7.11
N MET A 174 5.35 -7.96 6.64
CA MET A 174 4.96 -7.76 5.25
C MET A 174 4.87 -6.27 4.91
N LEU A 175 4.21 -5.50 5.77
CA LEU A 175 4.02 -4.06 5.58
C LEU A 175 5.32 -3.25 5.71
N LEU A 176 6.25 -3.66 6.58
CA LEU A 176 7.59 -3.06 6.63
C LEU A 176 8.34 -3.23 5.30
N ARG A 177 8.20 -4.38 4.63
CA ARG A 177 8.75 -4.57 3.29
C ARG A 177 8.04 -3.71 2.24
N ASP A 178 6.75 -3.41 2.42
CA ASP A 178 6.01 -2.52 1.52
C ASP A 178 6.46 -1.06 1.68
N VAL A 179 6.75 -0.62 2.91
CA VAL A 179 7.36 0.70 3.14
C VAL A 179 8.70 0.81 2.42
N SER A 180 9.57 -0.20 2.53
CA SER A 180 10.85 -0.21 1.80
C SER A 180 10.66 -0.12 0.28
N ARG A 181 9.63 -0.80 -0.29
CA ARG A 181 9.31 -0.69 -1.72
C ARG A 181 8.86 0.71 -2.10
N LEU A 182 8.04 1.36 -1.27
CA LEU A 182 7.59 2.74 -1.49
C LEU A 182 8.78 3.71 -1.49
N GLU A 183 9.72 3.55 -0.56
CA GLU A 183 10.93 4.37 -0.50
C GLU A 183 11.84 4.16 -1.70
N ASP A 184 11.99 2.93 -2.17
CA ASP A 184 12.76 2.62 -3.37
C ASP A 184 12.09 3.17 -4.64
N CYS A 185 10.77 3.09 -4.74
CA CYS A 185 9.99 3.69 -5.83
C CYS A 185 10.18 5.21 -5.85
N LEU A 186 10.03 5.88 -4.70
CA LEU A 186 10.23 7.31 -4.56
C LEU A 186 11.63 7.74 -5.02
N LYS A 187 12.66 7.01 -4.62
CA LYS A 187 14.06 7.28 -5.00
C LYS A 187 14.30 7.17 -6.51
N ARG A 188 13.68 6.20 -7.20
CA ARG A 188 13.80 6.07 -8.65
C ARG A 188 12.99 7.11 -9.40
N MET A 189 11.80 7.47 -8.91
CA MET A 189 10.94 8.51 -9.47
C MET A 189 11.57 9.92 -9.42
N ASP A 190 12.54 10.14 -8.53
CA ASP A 190 13.09 11.45 -8.19
C ASP A 190 14.07 11.98 -9.25
N GLU A 191 13.57 12.10 -10.50
CA GLU A 191 14.28 12.66 -11.65
C GLU A 191 13.39 13.67 -12.40
N MET A 192 13.84 14.93 -12.47
CA MET A 192 13.11 16.05 -13.04
C MET A 192 13.19 16.05 -14.58
N PRO A 193 12.05 15.92 -15.30
CA PRO A 193 12.01 15.85 -16.76
C PRO A 193 11.93 17.19 -17.45
N LEU A 194 11.54 18.28 -16.76
CA LEU A 194 11.29 19.59 -17.36
C LEU A 194 12.55 20.13 -18.05
N GLY A 195 12.36 20.71 -19.25
CA GLY A 195 13.46 21.11 -20.14
C GLY A 195 13.82 20.03 -21.17
N SER A 196 13.20 18.83 -21.12
CA SER A 196 13.23 17.85 -22.21
C SER A 196 12.42 18.33 -23.42
N CYS A 197 11.53 19.30 -23.22
CA CYS A 197 10.62 19.86 -24.22
C CYS A 197 9.78 18.75 -24.88
N ALA A 198 9.60 18.77 -26.20
CA ALA A 198 8.84 17.74 -26.89
C ALA A 198 9.52 16.37 -26.84
N LEU A 199 10.86 16.34 -27.02
CA LEU A 199 11.70 15.13 -26.98
C LEU A 199 13.21 15.42 -27.15
N ALA A 200 13.59 16.58 -27.68
CA ALA A 200 14.95 16.87 -28.11
C ALA A 200 15.60 18.04 -27.35
N GLY A 201 15.02 18.42 -26.21
CA GLY A 201 15.44 19.59 -25.47
C GLY A 201 15.11 20.88 -26.24
N THR A 202 15.92 21.93 -26.06
CA THR A 202 15.70 23.26 -26.60
C THR A 202 17.02 23.91 -27.02
N THR A 203 16.95 24.90 -27.93
CA THR A 203 18.08 25.75 -28.31
C THR A 203 18.25 26.95 -27.39
N TYR A 204 17.32 27.19 -26.46
CA TYR A 204 17.47 28.25 -25.47
C TYR A 204 18.47 27.82 -24.37
N PRO A 205 19.24 28.74 -23.81
CA PRO A 205 20.22 28.46 -22.76
C PRO A 205 19.54 28.30 -21.37
N ILE A 206 18.64 27.33 -21.27
CA ILE A 206 17.97 27.01 -19.99
C ILE A 206 18.94 26.35 -19.02
N ASP A 207 18.71 26.53 -17.71
CA ASP A 207 19.39 25.81 -16.65
C ASP A 207 18.36 24.91 -15.90
N ARG A 208 18.41 23.62 -16.19
CA ARG A 208 17.53 22.63 -15.59
C ARG A 208 17.80 22.38 -14.09
N THR A 209 18.99 22.78 -13.60
CA THR A 209 19.30 22.64 -12.16
C THR A 209 18.43 23.58 -11.32
N ILE A 210 18.13 24.77 -11.82
CA ILE A 210 17.23 25.75 -11.18
C ILE A 210 15.82 25.15 -11.00
N THR A 211 15.27 24.53 -12.05
CA THR A 211 13.94 23.92 -11.96
C THR A 211 13.94 22.70 -11.06
N ALA A 212 14.98 21.86 -11.08
CA ALA A 212 15.11 20.71 -10.21
C ALA A 212 15.14 21.12 -8.71
N GLU A 213 15.97 22.11 -8.38
CA GLU A 213 16.07 22.66 -7.02
C GLU A 213 14.74 23.24 -6.53
N LEU A 214 14.08 24.05 -7.35
CA LEU A 214 12.80 24.70 -7.00
C LEU A 214 11.66 23.68 -6.79
N LEU A 215 11.70 22.54 -7.48
CA LEU A 215 10.71 21.48 -7.42
C LEU A 215 11.09 20.34 -6.46
N GLY A 216 12.25 20.40 -5.82
CA GLY A 216 12.70 19.40 -4.87
C GLY A 216 12.98 18.03 -5.51
N PHE A 217 13.62 18.03 -6.69
CA PHE A 217 14.15 16.83 -7.31
C PHE A 217 15.66 16.74 -7.08
N ASP A 218 16.13 15.54 -6.69
CA ASP A 218 17.55 15.28 -6.47
C ASP A 218 18.35 15.16 -7.78
N ARG A 219 17.68 14.77 -8.87
CA ARG A 219 18.33 14.51 -10.17
C ARG A 219 17.55 15.14 -11.31
N ILE A 220 18.24 15.26 -12.45
CA ILE A 220 17.68 15.67 -13.73
C ILE A 220 17.75 14.48 -14.67
N THR A 221 16.71 14.24 -15.50
CA THR A 221 16.72 13.17 -16.49
C THR A 221 17.88 13.35 -17.47
N ASN A 222 18.63 12.27 -17.69
CA ASN A 222 19.87 12.29 -18.50
C ASN A 222 19.62 12.27 -20.00
N ASN A 223 18.43 11.89 -20.43
CA ASN A 223 18.05 11.84 -21.85
C ASN A 223 16.67 12.47 -22.03
N SER A 224 16.56 13.45 -22.95
CA SER A 224 15.31 14.18 -23.17
C SER A 224 14.19 13.35 -23.83
N LEU A 225 14.53 12.33 -24.61
CA LEU A 225 13.57 11.39 -25.16
C LEU A 225 12.95 10.54 -24.07
N ASP A 226 13.78 10.00 -23.18
CA ASP A 226 13.39 9.22 -22.01
C ASP A 226 12.59 10.09 -21.04
N GLY A 227 13.02 11.32 -20.77
CA GLY A 227 12.37 12.23 -19.83
C GLY A 227 10.89 12.52 -20.12
N VAL A 228 10.45 12.48 -21.38
CA VAL A 228 9.04 12.65 -21.76
C VAL A 228 8.31 11.33 -22.00
N SER A 229 9.04 10.23 -22.15
CA SER A 229 8.53 8.90 -22.45
C SER A 229 8.36 8.00 -21.21
N ASP A 230 9.17 8.22 -20.19
CA ASP A 230 9.20 7.41 -18.97
C ASP A 230 7.85 7.37 -18.26
N ARG A 231 7.37 6.15 -18.01
CA ARG A 231 6.22 5.81 -17.15
C ARG A 231 6.54 4.65 -16.23
N ASP A 232 7.82 4.26 -16.11
CA ASP A 232 8.25 3.18 -15.24
C ASP A 232 7.84 3.44 -13.78
N TYR A 233 7.93 4.70 -13.35
CA TYR A 233 7.49 5.12 -12.02
C TYR A 233 5.99 4.91 -11.77
N CYS A 234 5.13 5.04 -12.78
CA CYS A 234 3.70 4.72 -12.66
C CYS A 234 3.50 3.20 -12.50
N ILE A 235 4.18 2.40 -13.34
CA ILE A 235 4.12 0.93 -13.31
C ILE A 235 4.68 0.40 -12.00
N GLU A 236 5.82 0.92 -11.56
CA GLU A 236 6.45 0.51 -10.31
C GLU A 236 5.55 0.84 -9.12
N PHE A 237 5.01 2.05 -9.05
CA PHE A 237 4.12 2.44 -7.96
C PHE A 237 2.84 1.58 -7.96
N ALA A 238 2.19 1.38 -9.10
CA ALA A 238 1.04 0.48 -9.22
C ALA A 238 1.36 -0.96 -8.81
N SER A 239 2.59 -1.43 -9.11
CA SER A 239 3.06 -2.75 -8.67
C SER A 239 3.22 -2.82 -7.14
N VAL A 240 3.75 -1.78 -6.51
CA VAL A 240 3.85 -1.68 -5.05
C VAL A 240 2.44 -1.63 -4.42
N LEU A 241 1.54 -0.81 -4.97
CA LEU A 241 0.13 -0.75 -4.55
C LEU A 241 -0.54 -2.13 -4.66
N SER A 242 -0.27 -2.87 -5.74
CA SER A 242 -0.76 -4.24 -5.91
C SER A 242 -0.25 -5.19 -4.84
N ILE A 243 1.03 -5.12 -4.45
CA ILE A 243 1.60 -5.95 -3.37
C ILE A 243 0.97 -5.60 -2.02
N ILE A 244 0.77 -4.33 -1.71
CA ILE A 244 0.05 -3.88 -0.50
C ILE A 244 -1.35 -4.52 -0.48
N MET A 245 -2.08 -4.48 -1.61
CA MET A 245 -3.41 -5.10 -1.70
C MET A 245 -3.38 -6.62 -1.57
N VAL A 246 -2.33 -7.32 -2.01
CA VAL A 246 -2.15 -8.76 -1.73
C VAL A 246 -2.08 -9.00 -0.21
N HIS A 247 -1.31 -8.20 0.52
CA HIS A 247 -1.17 -8.34 1.97
C HIS A 247 -2.49 -8.02 2.69
N LEU A 248 -3.15 -6.93 2.33
CA LEU A 248 -4.46 -6.57 2.88
C LEU A 248 -5.54 -7.60 2.56
N SER A 249 -5.55 -8.16 1.35
CA SER A 249 -6.48 -9.21 0.94
C SER A 249 -6.31 -10.49 1.76
N ARG A 250 -5.06 -10.92 1.99
CA ARG A 250 -4.75 -12.07 2.85
C ARG A 250 -5.18 -11.83 4.29
N PHE A 251 -4.90 -10.66 4.83
CA PHE A 251 -5.30 -10.30 6.18
C PHE A 251 -6.83 -10.22 6.31
N SER A 252 -7.50 -9.67 5.29
CA SER A 252 -8.96 -9.64 5.21
C SER A 252 -9.58 -11.04 5.25
N GLU A 253 -9.02 -11.99 4.50
CA GLU A 253 -9.47 -13.39 4.51
C GLU A 253 -9.43 -13.99 5.90
N GLU A 254 -8.34 -13.79 6.65
CA GLU A 254 -8.23 -14.29 8.02
C GLU A 254 -9.21 -13.58 8.97
N ILE A 255 -9.39 -12.26 8.85
CA ILE A 255 -10.38 -11.51 9.65
C ILE A 255 -11.79 -12.05 9.39
N ILE A 256 -12.15 -12.32 8.13
CA ILE A 256 -13.45 -12.89 7.75
C ILE A 256 -13.64 -14.26 8.40
N MET A 257 -12.64 -15.14 8.30
CA MET A 257 -12.67 -16.43 8.96
C MET A 257 -12.80 -16.28 10.48
N TRP A 258 -12.00 -15.44 11.10
CA TRP A 258 -12.02 -15.26 12.57
C TRP A 258 -13.34 -14.65 13.08
N CYS A 259 -14.05 -13.87 12.26
CA CYS A 259 -15.38 -13.34 12.59
C CYS A 259 -16.50 -14.38 12.46
N SER A 260 -16.31 -15.47 11.71
CA SER A 260 -17.34 -16.49 11.49
C SER A 260 -17.77 -17.16 12.81
N TRP A 261 -18.98 -17.71 12.84
CA TRP A 261 -19.48 -18.44 14.01
C TRP A 261 -18.64 -19.68 14.32
N GLU A 262 -18.04 -20.31 13.32
CA GLU A 262 -17.21 -21.50 13.44
C GLU A 262 -15.89 -21.20 14.16
N PHE A 263 -15.27 -20.06 13.90
CA PHE A 263 -14.05 -19.62 14.58
C PHE A 263 -14.35 -18.76 15.81
N LYS A 264 -15.07 -17.68 15.64
CA LYS A 264 -15.42 -16.71 16.69
C LYS A 264 -14.20 -16.26 17.52
N PHE A 265 -13.07 -16.04 16.85
CA PHE A 265 -11.83 -15.58 17.49
C PHE A 265 -11.81 -14.09 17.75
N ILE A 266 -12.53 -13.35 16.91
CA ILE A 266 -12.67 -11.90 17.01
C ILE A 266 -14.12 -11.48 16.78
N GLU A 267 -14.40 -10.25 17.13
CA GLU A 267 -15.63 -9.54 16.76
C GLU A 267 -15.24 -8.11 16.33
N LEU A 268 -15.70 -7.70 15.16
CA LEU A 268 -15.51 -6.34 14.69
C LEU A 268 -16.43 -5.37 15.45
N ASP A 269 -16.01 -4.13 15.57
CA ASP A 269 -16.84 -3.06 16.11
C ASP A 269 -18.05 -2.80 15.20
N ASP A 270 -19.16 -2.34 15.78
CA ASP A 270 -20.39 -2.04 15.04
C ASP A 270 -20.18 -0.94 13.98
N ALA A 271 -19.25 -0.02 14.22
CA ALA A 271 -18.90 1.03 13.27
C ALA A 271 -18.24 0.50 11.97
N PHE A 272 -17.73 -0.74 11.99
CA PHE A 272 -17.03 -1.40 10.86
C PHE A 272 -17.71 -2.67 10.39
N SER A 273 -19.00 -2.82 10.69
CA SER A 273 -19.79 -4.00 10.35
C SER A 273 -21.16 -3.57 9.85
N THR A 274 -21.81 -4.41 9.05
CA THR A 274 -23.23 -4.22 8.72
C THR A 274 -24.09 -5.36 9.24
N GLY A 275 -25.39 -5.09 9.35
CA GLY A 275 -26.37 -6.10 9.71
C GLY A 275 -27.12 -6.64 8.49
N SER A 276 -28.18 -7.37 8.77
CA SER A 276 -29.14 -7.83 7.76
C SER A 276 -30.51 -7.20 8.02
N SER A 277 -31.19 -6.79 6.96
CA SER A 277 -32.55 -6.23 7.05
C SER A 277 -33.61 -7.28 7.48
N ILE A 278 -33.27 -8.57 7.40
CA ILE A 278 -34.17 -9.68 7.69
C ILE A 278 -33.67 -10.59 8.82
N MET A 279 -32.36 -10.60 9.09
CA MET A 279 -31.74 -11.47 10.11
C MET A 279 -31.12 -10.59 11.21
N PRO A 280 -31.85 -10.32 12.33
CA PRO A 280 -31.38 -9.36 13.34
C PRO A 280 -30.12 -9.78 14.09
N GLN A 281 -29.76 -11.05 14.07
CA GLN A 281 -28.56 -11.60 14.70
C GLN A 281 -27.30 -11.49 13.82
N LYS A 282 -27.44 -11.16 12.54
CA LYS A 282 -26.35 -11.20 11.56
C LYS A 282 -25.48 -9.95 11.62
N LYS A 283 -24.17 -10.14 11.68
CA LYS A 283 -23.16 -9.09 11.63
C LYS A 283 -22.09 -9.49 10.61
N ASN A 284 -21.92 -8.66 9.59
CA ASN A 284 -21.07 -8.95 8.42
C ASN A 284 -19.75 -8.20 8.51
N PRO A 285 -18.62 -8.82 8.12
CA PRO A 285 -17.32 -8.17 8.05
C PRO A 285 -17.10 -7.44 6.69
N ASP A 286 -18.05 -6.57 6.29
CA ASP A 286 -18.10 -5.99 4.94
C ASP A 286 -16.82 -5.23 4.55
N ILE A 287 -16.19 -4.54 5.50
CA ILE A 287 -14.94 -3.81 5.21
C ILE A 287 -13.85 -4.78 4.77
N ALA A 288 -13.67 -5.89 5.48
CA ALA A 288 -12.69 -6.89 5.09
C ALA A 288 -13.03 -7.53 3.74
N GLU A 289 -14.32 -7.83 3.49
CA GLU A 289 -14.78 -8.37 2.21
C GLU A 289 -14.52 -7.40 1.04
N LEU A 290 -14.84 -6.12 1.23
CA LEU A 290 -14.61 -5.09 0.21
C LEU A 290 -13.11 -4.87 -0.06
N VAL A 291 -12.27 -4.84 0.97
CA VAL A 291 -10.82 -4.73 0.81
C VAL A 291 -10.29 -5.92 0.01
N ARG A 292 -10.71 -7.14 0.33
CA ARG A 292 -10.38 -8.35 -0.45
C ARG A 292 -10.84 -8.23 -1.91
N GLY A 293 -12.08 -7.77 -2.14
CA GLY A 293 -12.64 -7.60 -3.49
C GLY A 293 -11.94 -6.52 -4.31
N LYS A 294 -11.60 -5.39 -3.68
CA LYS A 294 -10.94 -4.25 -4.36
C LYS A 294 -9.51 -4.53 -4.83
N SER A 295 -8.86 -5.59 -4.32
CA SER A 295 -7.53 -6.00 -4.78
C SER A 295 -7.51 -6.29 -6.28
N GLY A 296 -8.57 -6.92 -6.82
CA GLY A 296 -8.68 -7.21 -8.24
C GLY A 296 -8.72 -5.96 -9.13
N ARG A 297 -9.30 -4.86 -8.64
CA ARG A 297 -9.32 -3.57 -9.34
C ARG A 297 -7.91 -3.01 -9.48
N VAL A 298 -7.16 -2.93 -8.39
CA VAL A 298 -5.77 -2.43 -8.39
C VAL A 298 -4.84 -3.29 -9.27
N PHE A 299 -5.05 -4.61 -9.29
CA PHE A 299 -4.32 -5.50 -10.21
C PHE A 299 -4.65 -5.20 -11.68
N GLY A 300 -5.93 -4.90 -11.98
CA GLY A 300 -6.37 -4.48 -13.31
C GLY A 300 -5.68 -3.19 -13.75
N ASP A 301 -5.60 -2.20 -12.88
CA ASP A 301 -4.95 -0.91 -13.15
C ASP A 301 -3.46 -1.08 -13.44
N ASN A 302 -2.75 -1.90 -12.66
CA ASN A 302 -1.35 -2.21 -12.91
C ASN A 302 -1.17 -2.92 -14.27
N MET A 303 -2.05 -3.84 -14.61
CA MET A 303 -2.03 -4.51 -15.93
C MET A 303 -2.33 -3.52 -17.06
N THR A 304 -3.21 -2.56 -16.85
CA THR A 304 -3.50 -1.48 -17.81
C THR A 304 -2.25 -0.67 -18.12
N LEU A 305 -1.51 -0.23 -17.11
CA LEU A 305 -0.26 0.54 -17.28
C LEU A 305 0.80 -0.26 -18.05
N LEU A 306 1.01 -1.53 -17.69
CA LEU A 306 1.91 -2.43 -18.42
C LEU A 306 1.48 -2.58 -19.88
N THR A 307 0.18 -2.68 -20.14
CA THR A 307 -0.38 -2.87 -21.50
C THR A 307 -0.24 -1.62 -22.34
N ILE A 308 -0.45 -0.43 -21.80
CA ILE A 308 -0.25 0.85 -22.48
C ILE A 308 1.20 0.97 -22.95
N MET A 309 2.16 0.70 -22.08
CA MET A 309 3.57 0.95 -22.36
C MET A 309 4.25 -0.11 -23.21
N LYS A 310 3.80 -1.37 -23.20
CA LYS A 310 4.49 -2.51 -23.83
C LYS A 310 4.81 -2.38 -25.34
N GLY A 311 4.13 -1.53 -26.06
CA GLY A 311 4.28 -1.40 -27.53
C GLY A 311 4.33 0.05 -28.00
N THR A 312 4.34 1.00 -27.06
CA THR A 312 4.37 2.44 -27.37
C THR A 312 5.78 2.86 -27.76
N ALA A 313 5.90 3.54 -28.92
CA ALA A 313 7.18 4.06 -29.38
C ALA A 313 7.62 5.27 -28.57
N LEU A 314 8.93 5.57 -28.56
CA LEU A 314 9.47 6.82 -28.06
C LEU A 314 8.98 8.00 -28.94
N ALA A 315 8.81 9.21 -28.46
CA ALA A 315 8.90 9.72 -27.11
C ALA A 315 7.53 9.74 -26.41
N TYR A 316 6.60 10.60 -26.87
CA TYR A 316 5.23 10.72 -26.38
C TYR A 316 4.23 10.31 -27.46
N ASN A 317 3.28 9.50 -27.09
CA ASN A 317 2.09 9.16 -27.85
C ASN A 317 0.84 9.40 -26.99
N LYS A 318 -0.29 9.68 -27.63
CA LYS A 318 -1.54 9.99 -26.91
C LYS A 318 -2.02 8.86 -26.01
N ASP A 319 -1.60 7.60 -26.28
CA ASP A 319 -1.77 6.42 -25.42
C ASP A 319 -1.36 6.70 -23.96
N MET A 320 -0.32 7.48 -23.76
CA MET A 320 0.17 7.86 -22.43
C MET A 320 -0.78 8.77 -21.64
N GLN A 321 -1.87 9.26 -22.22
CA GLN A 321 -2.91 9.96 -21.48
C GLN A 321 -3.70 9.02 -20.56
N GLU A 322 -3.81 7.74 -20.98
CA GLU A 322 -4.52 6.70 -20.22
C GLU A 322 -3.78 6.24 -18.95
N ASP A 323 -2.52 6.66 -18.76
CA ASP A 323 -1.73 6.37 -17.56
C ASP A 323 -2.40 6.91 -16.28
N LYS A 324 -3.02 8.09 -16.39
CA LYS A 324 -3.55 8.83 -15.23
C LYS A 324 -4.77 8.17 -14.61
N GLU A 325 -5.73 7.74 -15.42
CA GLU A 325 -6.94 7.11 -14.91
C GLU A 325 -6.60 5.85 -14.13
N ALA A 326 -5.72 4.98 -14.70
CA ALA A 326 -5.30 3.75 -14.05
C ALA A 326 -4.54 4.00 -12.74
N ILE A 327 -3.52 4.87 -12.75
CA ILE A 327 -2.72 5.10 -11.51
C ILE A 327 -3.53 5.83 -10.44
N PHE A 328 -4.40 6.76 -10.81
CA PHE A 328 -5.24 7.47 -9.85
C PHE A 328 -6.28 6.57 -9.23
N ASP A 329 -6.89 5.68 -9.99
CA ASP A 329 -7.85 4.71 -9.50
C ASP A 329 -7.21 3.71 -8.52
N ALA A 330 -6.05 3.15 -8.89
CA ALA A 330 -5.28 2.27 -8.01
C ALA A 330 -4.92 2.96 -6.69
N LEU A 331 -4.43 4.20 -6.78
CA LEU A 331 -4.04 5.02 -5.63
C LEU A 331 -5.22 5.31 -4.70
N ASP A 332 -6.31 5.83 -5.24
CA ASP A 332 -7.50 6.19 -4.45
C ASP A 332 -8.10 4.95 -3.79
N THR A 333 -8.11 3.82 -4.51
CA THR A 333 -8.59 2.54 -3.98
C THR A 333 -7.73 2.06 -2.80
N VAL A 334 -6.41 2.09 -2.91
CA VAL A 334 -5.51 1.66 -1.83
C VAL A 334 -5.60 2.58 -0.62
N LYS A 335 -5.63 3.90 -0.82
CA LYS A 335 -5.82 4.89 0.25
C LYS A 335 -7.13 4.64 1.01
N MET A 336 -8.22 4.42 0.29
CA MET A 336 -9.53 4.11 0.87
C MET A 336 -9.48 2.81 1.68
N CYS A 337 -8.85 1.76 1.15
CA CYS A 337 -8.71 0.47 1.84
C CYS A 337 -7.90 0.62 3.14
N LEU A 338 -6.74 1.27 3.11
CA LEU A 338 -5.92 1.49 4.31
C LEU A 338 -6.65 2.35 5.36
N THR A 339 -7.35 3.39 4.92
CA THR A 339 -8.12 4.29 5.80
C THR A 339 -9.26 3.57 6.51
N ALA A 340 -9.91 2.61 5.86
CA ALA A 340 -10.99 1.83 6.47
C ALA A 340 -10.47 0.65 7.29
N PHE A 341 -9.41 -0.02 6.81
CA PHE A 341 -8.88 -1.24 7.43
C PHE A 341 -8.19 -0.97 8.77
N THR A 342 -7.43 0.12 8.85
CA THR A 342 -6.65 0.45 10.06
C THR A 342 -7.54 0.61 11.30
N PRO A 343 -8.59 1.47 11.33
CA PRO A 343 -9.46 1.59 12.49
C PRO A 343 -10.33 0.35 12.71
N MET A 344 -10.71 -0.41 11.67
CA MET A 344 -11.39 -1.69 11.82
C MET A 344 -10.52 -2.68 12.62
N LEU A 345 -9.23 -2.76 12.29
CA LEU A 345 -8.28 -3.60 13.03
C LEU A 345 -8.09 -3.08 14.45
N ASP A 346 -7.96 -1.77 14.64
CA ASP A 346 -7.70 -1.17 15.95
C ASP A 346 -8.84 -1.39 16.94
N THR A 347 -10.07 -1.28 16.50
CA THR A 347 -11.27 -1.42 17.36
C THR A 347 -11.74 -2.86 17.53
N MET A 348 -11.22 -3.82 16.74
CA MET A 348 -11.67 -5.22 16.84
C MET A 348 -11.45 -5.79 18.24
N ARG A 349 -12.47 -6.50 18.76
CA ARG A 349 -12.44 -7.23 20.01
C ARG A 349 -11.90 -8.63 19.77
N VAL A 350 -10.84 -9.00 20.47
CA VAL A 350 -10.28 -10.36 20.47
C VAL A 350 -10.96 -11.18 21.54
N ILE A 351 -11.19 -12.48 21.28
CA ILE A 351 -11.85 -13.44 22.16
C ILE A 351 -10.85 -14.57 22.50
N PRO A 352 -9.93 -14.34 23.46
CA PRO A 352 -8.84 -15.26 23.77
C PRO A 352 -9.31 -16.65 24.20
N GLU A 353 -10.44 -16.73 24.89
CA GLU A 353 -11.03 -17.99 25.35
C GLU A 353 -11.42 -18.93 24.19
N ASN A 354 -11.94 -18.38 23.09
CA ASN A 354 -12.26 -19.18 21.91
C ASN A 354 -11.01 -19.64 21.15
N MET A 355 -10.00 -18.78 21.06
CA MET A 355 -8.68 -19.13 20.50
C MET A 355 -8.04 -20.27 21.32
N ARG A 356 -8.00 -20.12 22.65
CA ARG A 356 -7.46 -21.14 23.56
C ARG A 356 -8.22 -22.48 23.46
N LYS A 357 -9.56 -22.43 23.42
CA LYS A 357 -10.42 -23.60 23.23
C LYS A 357 -10.15 -24.30 21.89
N ALA A 358 -9.99 -23.53 20.81
CA ALA A 358 -9.65 -24.08 19.51
C ALA A 358 -8.24 -24.71 19.48
N ALA A 359 -7.30 -24.12 20.21
CA ALA A 359 -5.95 -24.66 20.35
C ALA A 359 -5.91 -25.97 21.17
N ALA A 360 -6.79 -26.14 22.16
CA ALA A 360 -6.89 -27.38 22.94
C ALA A 360 -7.42 -28.58 22.14
N GLY A 361 -8.18 -28.33 21.07
CA GLY A 361 -8.64 -29.37 20.17
C GLY A 361 -7.68 -29.64 19.01
N GLY A 362 -7.48 -30.94 18.66
CA GLY A 362 -6.74 -31.33 17.47
C GLY A 362 -5.26 -31.69 17.69
N PHE A 363 -4.88 -31.97 18.92
CA PHE A 363 -3.57 -32.53 19.27
C PHE A 363 -2.37 -31.67 18.78
N ILE A 364 -2.49 -30.34 18.74
CA ILE A 364 -1.44 -29.44 18.23
C ILE A 364 -0.19 -29.40 19.11
N ASN A 365 -0.25 -30.00 20.30
CA ASN A 365 0.85 -30.21 21.23
C ASN A 365 1.54 -31.58 21.07
N ALA A 366 1.11 -32.40 20.10
CA ALA A 366 1.70 -33.75 19.89
C ALA A 366 3.20 -33.66 19.54
N THR A 367 3.66 -32.64 18.84
CA THR A 367 5.11 -32.45 18.58
C THR A 367 5.90 -32.34 19.88
N GLN A 368 5.41 -31.57 20.86
CA GLN A 368 6.06 -31.46 22.17
C GLN A 368 6.05 -32.78 22.95
N CYS A 369 4.96 -33.55 22.81
CA CYS A 369 4.90 -34.91 23.38
C CYS A 369 6.03 -35.80 22.83
N ALA A 370 6.27 -35.80 21.51
CA ALA A 370 7.38 -36.51 20.90
C ALA A 370 8.75 -35.95 21.35
N ASP A 371 8.87 -34.63 21.47
CA ASP A 371 10.12 -33.96 21.90
C ASP A 371 10.50 -34.36 23.34
N VAL A 372 9.53 -34.56 24.24
CA VAL A 372 9.80 -35.00 25.62
C VAL A 372 10.56 -36.32 25.64
N VAL A 373 10.11 -37.33 24.93
CA VAL A 373 10.79 -38.64 24.91
C VAL A 373 12.05 -38.60 24.07
N THR A 374 12.12 -37.75 23.06
CA THR A 374 13.35 -37.54 22.27
C THR A 374 14.47 -36.94 23.14
N LYS A 375 14.16 -35.95 23.96
CA LYS A 375 15.10 -35.36 24.93
C LYS A 375 15.56 -36.36 25.98
N ASN A 376 14.76 -37.38 26.25
CA ASN A 376 15.06 -38.47 27.16
C ASN A 376 15.78 -39.66 26.46
N GLY A 377 16.27 -39.50 25.25
CA GLY A 377 17.13 -40.42 24.54
C GLY A 377 16.47 -41.35 23.52
N VAL A 378 15.15 -41.23 23.30
CA VAL A 378 14.45 -42.02 22.27
C VAL A 378 14.70 -41.37 20.90
N PRO A 379 15.07 -42.15 19.85
CA PRO A 379 15.21 -41.60 18.50
C PRO A 379 13.92 -40.92 18.03
N PHE A 380 14.04 -39.76 17.39
CA PHE A 380 12.88 -38.96 16.98
C PHE A 380 11.82 -39.75 16.18
N ARG A 381 12.24 -40.66 15.30
CA ARG A 381 11.32 -41.48 14.51
C ARG A 381 10.46 -42.42 15.37
N ASP A 382 11.06 -42.96 16.41
CA ASP A 382 10.35 -43.84 17.37
C ASP A 382 9.44 -42.98 18.28
N ALA A 383 9.91 -41.86 18.77
CA ALA A 383 9.13 -40.87 19.50
C ALA A 383 7.90 -40.39 18.72
N TYR A 384 8.07 -40.10 17.42
CA TYR A 384 7.02 -39.71 16.50
C TYR A 384 5.94 -40.82 16.40
N LYS A 385 6.39 -42.08 16.19
CA LYS A 385 5.48 -43.24 16.09
C LYS A 385 4.71 -43.43 17.39
N ALA A 386 5.40 -43.43 18.53
CA ALA A 386 4.80 -43.55 19.86
C ALA A 386 3.73 -42.47 20.11
N THR A 387 4.06 -41.21 19.76
CA THR A 387 3.10 -40.10 19.90
C THR A 387 1.90 -40.25 18.95
N GLY A 388 2.07 -40.77 17.75
CA GLY A 388 0.99 -41.09 16.81
C GLY A 388 0.02 -42.15 17.39
N GLU A 389 0.55 -43.18 18.05
CA GLU A 389 -0.23 -44.21 18.74
C GLU A 389 -1.01 -43.62 19.92
N LEU A 390 -0.41 -42.68 20.69
CA LEU A 390 -1.11 -41.96 21.76
C LEU A 390 -2.25 -41.10 21.24
N VAL A 391 -2.04 -40.39 20.12
CA VAL A 391 -3.09 -39.57 19.47
C VAL A 391 -4.26 -40.46 19.03
N ALA A 392 -3.97 -41.60 18.39
CA ALA A 392 -5.00 -42.57 18.01
C ALA A 392 -5.76 -43.07 19.24
N ARG A 393 -5.05 -43.36 20.33
CA ARG A 393 -5.65 -43.79 21.58
C ARG A 393 -6.53 -42.72 22.23
N CYS A 394 -6.11 -41.47 22.20
CA CYS A 394 -6.94 -40.35 22.66
C CYS A 394 -8.25 -40.24 21.87
N ILE A 395 -8.19 -40.41 20.55
CA ILE A 395 -9.38 -40.38 19.67
C ILE A 395 -10.34 -41.50 20.03
N GLU A 396 -9.84 -42.73 20.25
CA GLU A 396 -10.66 -43.89 20.68
C GLU A 396 -11.36 -43.65 22.02
N LEU A 397 -10.67 -43.03 22.97
CA LEU A 397 -11.17 -42.74 24.31
C LEU A 397 -11.99 -41.44 24.39
N GLY A 398 -12.06 -40.64 23.35
CA GLY A 398 -12.73 -39.34 23.38
C GLY A 398 -12.06 -38.34 24.32
N THR A 399 -10.72 -38.39 24.46
CA THR A 399 -9.92 -37.54 25.34
C THR A 399 -8.83 -36.84 24.55
N ASP A 400 -7.98 -36.06 25.22
CA ASP A 400 -6.80 -35.39 24.67
C ASP A 400 -5.52 -35.82 25.40
N LEU A 401 -4.36 -35.40 24.92
CA LEU A 401 -3.07 -35.76 25.52
C LEU A 401 -2.90 -35.22 26.94
N GLU A 402 -3.47 -34.07 27.27
CA GLU A 402 -3.35 -33.46 28.60
C GLU A 402 -4.13 -34.26 29.68
N ASN A 403 -5.18 -34.97 29.27
CA ASN A 403 -6.07 -35.73 30.15
C ASN A 403 -5.91 -37.26 30.03
N LEU A 404 -5.02 -37.74 29.14
CA LEU A 404 -4.77 -39.17 28.98
C LEU A 404 -4.04 -39.72 30.23
N PRO A 405 -4.50 -40.81 30.87
CA PRO A 405 -3.83 -41.38 32.02
C PRO A 405 -2.40 -41.84 31.74
N MET A 406 -1.49 -41.70 32.73
CA MET A 406 -0.08 -42.08 32.57
C MET A 406 0.13 -43.52 32.16
N ASP A 407 -0.77 -44.42 32.61
CA ASP A 407 -0.71 -45.83 32.23
C ASP A 407 -0.87 -46.04 30.73
N GLU A 408 -1.62 -45.22 30.04
CA GLU A 408 -1.76 -45.29 28.59
C GLU A 408 -0.47 -44.78 27.89
N TYR A 409 0.15 -43.74 28.43
CA TYR A 409 1.47 -43.27 27.96
C TYR A 409 2.53 -44.37 28.07
N LYS A 410 2.61 -45.02 29.24
CA LYS A 410 3.60 -46.05 29.51
C LYS A 410 3.38 -47.35 28.72
N LYS A 411 2.15 -47.66 28.29
CA LYS A 411 1.90 -48.79 27.36
C LYS A 411 2.59 -48.59 26.01
N VAL A 412 2.76 -47.35 25.59
CA VAL A 412 3.37 -47.01 24.29
C VAL A 412 4.87 -46.81 24.42
N CYS A 413 5.32 -46.15 25.49
CA CYS A 413 6.74 -45.93 25.75
C CYS A 413 7.00 -45.72 27.24
N ASP A 414 7.84 -46.59 27.83
CA ASP A 414 8.17 -46.60 29.26
C ASP A 414 8.89 -45.35 29.75
N VAL A 415 9.47 -44.55 28.81
CA VAL A 415 10.22 -43.31 29.10
C VAL A 415 9.29 -42.18 29.54
N PHE A 416 8.00 -42.25 29.25
CA PHE A 416 7.05 -41.23 29.70
C PHE A 416 6.93 -41.20 31.22
N ASN A 417 6.86 -40.00 31.77
CA ASN A 417 6.61 -39.72 33.17
C ASN A 417 5.69 -38.47 33.28
N ASP A 418 5.33 -38.09 34.52
CA ASP A 418 4.39 -37.00 34.80
C ASP A 418 4.84 -35.64 34.26
N ASP A 419 6.14 -35.45 33.92
CA ASP A 419 6.66 -34.23 33.32
C ASP A 419 6.03 -33.95 31.96
N VAL A 420 5.50 -34.97 31.25
CA VAL A 420 4.85 -34.82 29.96
C VAL A 420 3.68 -33.86 30.04
N TYR A 421 2.83 -33.93 31.07
CA TYR A 421 1.65 -33.06 31.20
C TYR A 421 2.03 -31.58 31.27
N SER A 422 3.10 -31.27 31.99
CA SER A 422 3.63 -29.93 32.04
C SER A 422 4.23 -29.50 30.67
N ALA A 423 4.96 -30.40 30.04
CA ALA A 423 5.65 -30.09 28.77
C ALA A 423 4.67 -29.84 27.60
N ILE A 424 3.51 -30.53 27.58
CA ILE A 424 2.53 -30.43 26.51
C ILE A 424 1.46 -29.37 26.76
N SER A 425 1.50 -28.65 27.89
CA SER A 425 0.58 -27.54 28.10
C SER A 425 0.77 -26.49 26.98
N LEU A 426 -0.33 -25.95 26.45
CA LEU A 426 -0.29 -25.07 25.28
C LEU A 426 0.53 -23.81 25.53
N GLU A 427 0.46 -23.26 26.74
CA GLU A 427 1.24 -22.10 27.17
C GLU A 427 2.74 -22.40 27.16
N ARG A 428 3.13 -23.58 27.67
CA ARG A 428 4.53 -24.01 27.64
C ARG A 428 5.00 -24.32 26.22
N CYS A 429 4.15 -24.96 25.43
CA CYS A 429 4.42 -25.23 24.02
C CYS A 429 4.75 -23.95 23.20
N THR A 430 4.11 -22.85 23.49
CA THR A 430 4.43 -21.56 22.85
C THR A 430 5.67 -20.92 23.45
N ASN A 431 5.79 -20.87 24.78
CA ASN A 431 6.84 -20.14 25.48
C ASN A 431 8.23 -20.80 25.42
N GLU A 432 8.31 -22.11 25.21
CA GLU A 432 9.60 -22.79 24.99
C GLU A 432 10.17 -22.61 23.57
N ARG A 433 9.40 -22.06 22.61
CA ARG A 433 9.88 -21.74 21.26
C ARG A 433 10.59 -20.39 21.23
N THR A 434 11.73 -20.33 21.89
CA THR A 434 12.54 -19.12 22.12
C THR A 434 13.50 -18.79 20.98
N VAL A 435 13.55 -19.59 19.91
CA VAL A 435 14.34 -19.28 18.71
C VAL A 435 13.98 -17.90 18.18
N PHE A 436 14.94 -17.19 17.61
CA PHE A 436 14.71 -15.88 17.02
C PHE A 436 13.56 -15.96 15.98
N GLY A 437 12.57 -15.08 16.08
CA GLY A 437 11.37 -15.14 15.25
C GLY A 437 10.31 -16.14 15.72
N GLY A 438 10.54 -16.87 16.82
CA GLY A 438 9.56 -17.82 17.38
C GLY A 438 8.44 -17.16 18.19
N PRO A 439 7.38 -17.92 18.52
CA PRO A 439 6.15 -17.41 19.14
C PRO A 439 6.22 -17.22 20.67
N ALA A 440 7.37 -17.45 21.31
CA ALA A 440 7.49 -17.21 22.75
C ALA A 440 7.11 -15.76 23.09
N SER A 441 6.30 -15.58 24.14
CA SER A 441 5.78 -14.25 24.51
C SER A 441 6.87 -13.17 24.65
N ALA A 442 8.02 -13.51 25.21
CA ALA A 442 9.16 -12.59 25.31
C ALA A 442 9.69 -12.16 23.93
N ASN A 443 9.77 -13.10 22.97
CA ASN A 443 10.16 -12.80 21.60
C ASN A 443 9.13 -11.90 20.91
N VAL A 444 7.85 -12.19 21.08
CA VAL A 444 6.75 -11.41 20.49
C VAL A 444 6.77 -9.97 21.01
N LYS A 445 6.91 -9.77 22.32
CA LYS A 445 7.05 -8.44 22.94
C LYS A 445 8.26 -7.68 22.38
N THR A 446 9.40 -8.35 22.25
CA THR A 446 10.62 -7.76 21.68
C THR A 446 10.43 -7.36 20.21
N GLN A 447 9.79 -8.24 19.42
CA GLN A 447 9.52 -7.96 18.00
C GLN A 447 8.48 -6.85 17.82
N ALA A 448 7.41 -6.84 18.63
CA ALA A 448 6.40 -5.77 18.60
C ALA A 448 7.04 -4.40 18.87
N LYS A 449 7.88 -4.33 19.90
CA LYS A 449 8.63 -3.12 20.23
C LYS A 449 9.57 -2.69 19.10
N ARG A 450 10.32 -3.62 18.48
CA ARG A 450 11.17 -3.33 17.32
C ARG A 450 10.35 -2.77 16.15
N VAL A 451 9.20 -3.38 15.85
CA VAL A 451 8.32 -2.92 14.76
C VAL A 451 7.77 -1.52 15.04
N ALA A 452 7.35 -1.25 16.27
CA ALA A 452 6.90 0.09 16.70
C ALA A 452 8.03 1.13 16.57
N GLU A 453 9.24 0.85 17.06
CA GLU A 453 10.40 1.73 16.96
C GLU A 453 10.81 2.05 15.52
N ILE A 454 10.67 1.07 14.61
CA ILE A 454 10.90 1.31 13.18
C ILE A 454 9.80 2.22 12.63
N ALA A 455 8.52 1.94 12.94
CA ALA A 455 7.39 2.74 12.47
C ALA A 455 7.38 4.18 13.01
N GLU A 456 8.04 4.45 14.13
CA GLU A 456 8.21 5.81 14.65
C GLU A 456 9.27 6.62 13.87
N LYS A 457 10.23 5.95 13.25
CA LYS A 457 11.34 6.59 12.51
C LYS A 457 11.03 6.80 11.02
N LEU A 458 10.00 6.15 10.51
CA LEU A 458 9.55 6.22 9.12
C LEU A 458 8.63 7.41 8.87
#